data_5c3d33d81996a9664788b2a765e3d789
#
_entry.id   5c3d33d81996a9664788b2a765e3d789
#
_cell.length_a   1.000
_cell.length_b   1.000
_cell.length_c   1.000
_cell.angle_alpha   90.00
_cell.angle_beta   90.00
_cell.angle_gamma   90.00
#
_symmetry.space_group_name_H-M   'P 1'
#
loop_
_entity.id
_entity.type
_entity.pdbx_description
1 polymer ?
#
loop_
_entity_poly.entity_id
_entity_poly.type
_entity_poly.pdbx_seq_one_letter_code
_entity_poly.pdbx_strand_id
1 'polypeptide(L)' 'MISENLQKAFNDQITAELWSSNLYLQMAFTLRKEGWDGFAHWMEKQSEEEKEHALAMAHYLIKRGGSAKVSTIDVV' A
#
# COMPACT_ATOMS: atom_id res chain seq x y z
N MET A 1 9.64 -17.30 16.08
CA MET A 1 10.17 -16.03 15.58
C MET A 1 10.26 -16.05 14.05
N ILE A 2 9.98 -14.94 13.39
CA ILE A 2 10.04 -14.87 11.94
C ILE A 2 11.48 -14.77 11.46
N SER A 3 11.83 -15.44 10.34
CA SER A 3 13.17 -15.36 9.77
C SER A 3 13.45 -13.99 9.14
N GLU A 4 14.72 -13.61 9.04
CA GLU A 4 15.12 -12.35 8.41
C GLU A 4 14.68 -12.26 6.94
N ASN A 5 14.79 -13.37 6.20
CA ASN A 5 14.38 -13.41 4.79
C ASN A 5 12.88 -13.21 4.65
N LEU A 6 12.09 -13.81 5.51
CA LEU A 6 10.64 -13.66 5.48
C LEU A 6 10.23 -12.24 5.91
N GLN A 7 10.90 -11.69 6.95
CA GLN A 7 10.67 -10.31 7.36
C GLN A 7 10.95 -9.33 6.23
N LYS A 8 12.07 -9.52 5.52
CA LYS A 8 12.41 -8.68 4.36
C LYS A 8 11.34 -8.78 3.28
N ALA A 9 10.88 -9.99 2.97
CA ALA A 9 9.83 -10.20 1.97
C ALA A 9 8.54 -9.48 2.35
N PHE A 10 8.11 -9.56 3.61
CA PHE A 10 6.94 -8.82 4.10
C PHE A 10 7.13 -7.32 4.00
N ASN A 11 8.28 -6.80 4.39
CA ASN A 11 8.56 -5.36 4.31
C ASN A 11 8.62 -4.86 2.86
N ASP A 12 9.18 -5.65 1.95
CA ASP A 12 9.17 -5.32 0.52
C ASP A 12 7.73 -5.28 -0.02
N GLN A 13 6.89 -6.21 0.41
CA GLN A 13 5.49 -6.24 -0.02
C GLN A 13 4.68 -5.08 0.58
N ILE A 14 4.93 -4.71 1.83
CA ILE A 14 4.32 -3.52 2.45
C ILE A 14 4.60 -2.28 1.59
N THR A 15 5.86 -2.10 1.18
CA THR A 15 6.25 -0.98 0.32
C THR A 15 5.55 -1.04 -1.03
N ALA A 16 5.44 -2.23 -1.63
CA ALA A 16 4.74 -2.42 -2.90
C ALA A 16 3.25 -2.08 -2.80
N GLU A 17 2.59 -2.48 -1.73
CA GLU A 17 1.17 -2.15 -1.50
C GLU A 17 0.97 -0.64 -1.31
N LEU A 18 1.87 0.02 -0.59
CA LEU A 18 1.82 1.47 -0.42
C LEU A 18 2.06 2.20 -1.74
N TRP A 19 2.97 1.69 -2.57
CA TRP A 19 3.16 2.23 -3.92
C TRP A 19 1.90 2.09 -4.76
N SER A 20 1.25 0.93 -4.71
CA SER A 20 -0.02 0.70 -5.42
C SER A 20 -1.12 1.63 -4.93
N SER A 21 -1.18 1.88 -3.61
CA SER A 21 -2.10 2.85 -3.03
C SER A 21 -1.89 4.25 -3.66
N ASN A 22 -0.64 4.68 -3.75
CA ASN A 22 -0.27 5.97 -4.35
C ASN A 22 -0.61 6.03 -5.85
N LEU A 23 -0.41 4.92 -6.57
CA LEU A 23 -0.78 4.82 -7.98
C LEU A 23 -2.28 5.04 -8.18
N TYR A 24 -3.12 4.33 -7.43
CA TYR A 24 -4.57 4.48 -7.52
C TYR A 24 -5.00 5.90 -7.14
N LEU A 25 -4.35 6.50 -6.15
CA LEU A 25 -4.66 7.87 -5.73
C LEU A 25 -4.33 8.86 -6.85
N GLN A 26 -3.18 8.70 -7.52
CA GLN A 26 -2.82 9.55 -8.65
C GLN A 26 -3.83 9.41 -9.81
N MET A 27 -4.25 8.18 -10.08
CA MET A 27 -5.29 7.93 -11.08
C MET A 27 -6.60 8.62 -10.73
N ALA A 28 -6.98 8.59 -9.44
CA ALA A 28 -8.18 9.28 -8.95
C ALA A 28 -8.10 10.79 -9.19
N PHE A 29 -6.96 11.40 -8.90
CA PHE A 29 -6.77 12.84 -9.12
C PHE A 29 -6.92 13.21 -10.59
N THR A 30 -6.32 12.44 -11.48
CA THR A 30 -6.43 12.65 -12.92
C THR A 30 -7.87 12.52 -13.41
N LEU A 31 -8.58 11.50 -12.94
CA LEU A 31 -9.99 11.27 -13.32
C LEU A 31 -10.89 12.38 -12.80
N ARG A 32 -10.67 12.87 -11.58
CA ARG A 32 -11.45 14.00 -11.05
C ARG A 32 -11.26 15.26 -11.86
N LYS A 33 -10.01 15.54 -12.22
CA LYS A 33 -9.70 16.72 -13.05
C LYS A 33 -10.43 16.65 -14.40
N GLU A 34 -10.60 15.45 -14.94
CA GLU A 34 -11.31 15.22 -16.20
C GLU A 34 -12.83 15.12 -16.04
N GLY A 35 -13.35 15.19 -14.82
CA GLY A 35 -14.79 15.15 -14.55
C GLY A 35 -15.38 13.76 -14.35
N TRP A 36 -14.53 12.72 -14.24
CA TRP A 36 -14.98 11.34 -14.05
C TRP A 36 -15.08 10.98 -12.56
N ASP A 37 -15.99 11.66 -11.83
CA ASP A 37 -16.08 11.56 -10.39
C ASP A 37 -16.39 10.14 -9.87
N GLY A 38 -17.23 9.40 -10.58
CA GLY A 38 -17.56 8.01 -10.20
C GLY A 38 -16.34 7.09 -10.26
N PHE A 39 -15.58 7.17 -11.35
CA PHE A 39 -14.35 6.39 -11.51
C PHE A 39 -13.28 6.85 -10.53
N ALA A 40 -13.15 8.15 -10.28
CA ALA A 40 -12.22 8.70 -9.30
C ALA A 40 -12.53 8.17 -7.90
N HIS A 41 -13.80 8.15 -7.51
CA HIS A 41 -14.22 7.62 -6.21
C HIS A 41 -13.85 6.13 -6.07
N TRP A 42 -14.07 5.34 -7.12
CA TRP A 42 -13.70 3.93 -7.14
C TRP A 42 -12.18 3.75 -6.96
N MET A 43 -11.37 4.56 -7.64
CA MET A 43 -9.91 4.52 -7.51
C MET A 43 -9.44 4.94 -6.12
N GLU A 44 -10.10 5.92 -5.48
CA GLU A 44 -9.80 6.29 -4.09
C GLU A 44 -10.05 5.11 -3.15
N LYS A 45 -11.13 4.36 -3.36
CA LYS A 45 -11.41 3.15 -2.58
C LYS A 45 -10.35 2.08 -2.79
N GLN A 46 -9.90 1.87 -4.02
CA GLN A 46 -8.81 0.93 -4.30
C GLN A 46 -7.52 1.34 -3.60
N SER A 47 -7.22 2.65 -3.56
CA SER A 47 -6.09 3.18 -2.83
C SER A 47 -6.16 2.83 -1.34
N GLU A 48 -7.32 3.01 -0.73
CA GLU A 48 -7.53 2.66 0.68
C GLU A 48 -7.38 1.16 0.94
N GLU A 49 -7.89 0.31 0.05
CA GLU A 49 -7.75 -1.15 0.17
C GLU A 49 -6.29 -1.60 0.14
N GLU A 50 -5.48 -1.03 -0.75
CA GLU A 50 -4.05 -1.34 -0.82
C GLU A 50 -3.34 -0.92 0.47
N LYS A 51 -3.71 0.22 1.05
CA LYS A 51 -3.18 0.67 2.32
C LYS A 51 -3.58 -0.27 3.46
N GLU A 52 -4.81 -0.76 3.47
CA GLU A 52 -5.28 -1.75 4.45
C GLU A 52 -4.49 -3.05 4.34
N HIS A 53 -4.16 -3.50 3.11
CA HIS A 53 -3.31 -4.68 2.90
C HIS A 53 -1.93 -4.47 3.54
N ALA A 54 -1.33 -3.30 3.35
CA ALA A 54 -0.04 -2.98 3.96
C ALA A 54 -0.12 -3.01 5.49
N LEU A 55 -1.17 -2.43 6.06
CA LEU A 55 -1.39 -2.42 7.52
C LEU A 55 -1.58 -3.83 8.06
N ALA A 56 -2.34 -4.68 7.38
CA ALA A 56 -2.56 -6.06 7.79
C ALA A 56 -1.24 -6.84 7.81
N MET A 57 -0.40 -6.65 6.79
CA MET A 57 0.92 -7.28 6.72
C MET A 57 1.83 -6.80 7.85
N ALA A 58 1.84 -5.50 8.12
CA ALA A 58 2.63 -4.91 9.21
C ALA A 58 2.20 -5.47 10.57
N HIS A 59 0.91 -5.54 10.82
CA HIS A 59 0.37 -6.09 12.07
C HIS A 59 0.72 -7.56 12.23
N TYR A 60 0.62 -8.34 11.16
CA TYR A 60 0.99 -9.76 11.18
C TYR A 60 2.48 -9.92 11.51
N LEU A 61 3.33 -9.15 10.86
CA LEU A 61 4.78 -9.19 11.05
C LEU A 61 5.15 -8.86 12.51
N ILE A 62 4.56 -7.82 13.07
CA ILE A 62 4.77 -7.40 14.46
C ILE A 62 4.29 -8.50 15.42
N LYS A 63 3.13 -9.07 15.16
CA LYS A 63 2.58 -10.17 15.98
C LYS A 63 3.51 -11.37 16.01
N ARG A 64 4.28 -11.61 14.95
CA ARG A 64 5.26 -12.69 14.85
C ARG A 64 6.62 -12.33 15.43
N GLY A 65 6.74 -11.18 16.07
CA GLY A 65 7.98 -10.73 16.68
C GLY A 65 8.94 -10.04 15.73
N GLY A 66 8.51 -9.75 14.51
CA GLY A 66 9.31 -9.01 13.54
C GLY A 66 9.12 -7.51 13.64
N SER A 67 9.86 -6.79 12.82
CA SER A 67 9.79 -5.32 12.71
C SER A 67 9.20 -4.93 11.36
N ALA A 68 8.09 -4.20 11.41
CA ALA A 68 7.48 -3.62 10.21
C ALA A 68 8.18 -2.29 9.90
N LYS A 69 8.50 -2.08 8.63
CA LYS A 69 9.25 -0.91 8.19
C LYS A 69 8.68 -0.35 6.89
N VAL A 70 8.49 0.95 6.88
CA VAL A 70 8.17 1.66 5.64
C VAL A 70 9.48 2.10 5.01
N SER A 71 9.77 1.55 3.84
CA SER A 71 10.95 1.91 3.06
C SER A 71 10.60 3.03 2.07
N THR A 72 11.59 3.50 1.31
CA THR A 72 11.35 4.48 0.27
C THR A 72 10.28 3.98 -0.72
N ILE A 73 9.29 4.80 -0.97
CA ILE A 73 8.22 4.51 -1.92
C ILE A 73 8.51 5.32 -3.19
N ASP A 74 8.66 4.63 -4.31
CA ASP A 74 8.97 5.29 -5.57
C ASP A 74 7.86 6.22 -6.02
N VAL A 75 8.24 7.23 -6.79
CA VAL A 75 7.29 8.15 -7.42
C VAL A 75 6.43 7.39 -8.42
N VAL A 76 5.17 7.75 -8.43
CA VAL A 76 4.22 7.20 -9.40
C VAL A 76 4.42 7.83 -10.78
#